data_5620f7288513085858ff624181ba19b6
#
_entry.id   5620f7288513085858ff624181ba19b6
#
_cell.length_a   1.000
_cell.length_b   1.000
_cell.length_c   1.000
_cell.angle_alpha   90.00
_cell.angle_beta   90.00
_cell.angle_gamma   90.00
#
_symmetry.space_group_name_H-M   'P 1'
#
loop_
_entity.id
_entity.type
_entity.pdbx_description
1 polymer ?
#
loop_
_entity_poly.entity_id
_entity_poly.type
_entity_poly.pdbx_seq_one_letter_code
_entity_poly.pdbx_strand_id
1 'polypeptide(L)' 'MKRKDLIRQLEAGGCLLVRHGGKHDWYHNPVTNVSQPVPRHTEINEHLAKRILKILRNP' A
#
# COMPACT_ATOMS: atom_id res chain seq x y z
N MET A 1 -0.38 8.08 9.70
CA MET A 1 -1.53 7.21 9.33
C MET A 1 -1.32 5.81 9.88
N LYS A 2 -2.33 5.24 10.47
CA LYS A 2 -2.22 3.86 10.95
C LYS A 2 -2.17 2.91 9.77
N ARG A 3 -1.30 1.90 9.87
CA ARG A 3 -1.13 0.93 8.79
C ARG A 3 -2.44 0.26 8.39
N LYS A 4 -3.27 -0.10 9.37
CA LYS A 4 -4.55 -0.75 9.07
C LYS A 4 -5.48 0.15 8.23
N ASP A 5 -5.41 1.46 8.44
CA ASP A 5 -6.21 2.41 7.67
C ASP A 5 -5.67 2.55 6.25
N LEU A 6 -4.34 2.55 6.10
CA LEU A 6 -3.70 2.57 4.79
C LEU A 6 -4.08 1.32 3.99
N ILE A 7 -3.97 0.15 4.62
CA ILE A 7 -4.33 -1.12 3.96
C ILE A 7 -5.80 -1.12 3.54
N ARG A 8 -6.69 -0.63 4.42
CA ARG A 8 -8.11 -0.55 4.11
C ARG A 8 -8.36 0.30 2.88
N GLN A 9 -7.68 1.44 2.78
CA GLN A 9 -7.82 2.32 1.62
C GLN A 9 -7.26 1.68 0.34
N LEU A 10 -6.14 0.96 0.46
CA LEU A 10 -5.58 0.24 -0.69
C LEU A 10 -6.53 -0.84 -1.18
N GLU A 11 -7.09 -1.61 -0.27
CA GLU A 11 -8.04 -2.66 -0.61
C GLU A 11 -9.32 -2.09 -1.23
N ALA A 12 -9.80 -0.98 -0.70
CA ALA A 12 -10.96 -0.28 -1.26
C ALA A 12 -10.69 0.19 -2.68
N GLY A 13 -9.42 0.48 -3.00
CA GLY A 13 -9.01 0.86 -4.36
C GLY A 13 -8.71 -0.33 -5.28
N GLY A 14 -8.93 -1.55 -4.81
CA GLY A 14 -8.70 -2.75 -5.61
C GLY A 14 -7.29 -3.32 -5.52
N CYS A 15 -6.46 -2.79 -4.61
CA CYS A 15 -5.10 -3.30 -4.45
C CYS A 15 -5.07 -4.57 -3.62
N LEU A 16 -4.16 -5.47 -3.95
CA LEU A 16 -4.06 -6.79 -3.34
C LEU A 16 -2.65 -7.02 -2.78
N LEU A 17 -2.59 -7.75 -1.67
CA LEU A 17 -1.32 -8.24 -1.14
C LEU A 17 -0.84 -9.37 -2.03
N VAL A 18 0.33 -9.19 -2.64
CA VAL A 18 0.87 -10.19 -3.58
C VAL A 18 2.13 -10.88 -3.07
N ARG A 19 2.79 -10.29 -2.07
CA ARG A 19 4.04 -10.86 -1.58
C ARG A 19 4.35 -10.37 -0.18
N HIS A 20 4.86 -11.27 0.67
CA HIS A 20 5.46 -10.95 1.95
C HIS A 20 6.97 -10.86 1.75
N GLY A 21 7.51 -9.63 1.75
CA GLY A 21 8.95 -9.44 1.75
C GLY A 21 9.51 -9.53 3.16
N GLY A 22 10.83 -9.35 3.31
CA GLY A 22 11.49 -9.43 4.60
C GLY A 22 10.97 -8.43 5.62
N LYS A 23 10.89 -7.15 5.23
CA LYS A 23 10.44 -6.06 6.11
C LYS A 23 9.21 -5.34 5.58
N HIS A 24 8.75 -5.69 4.39
CA HIS A 24 7.65 -5.01 3.72
C HIS A 24 6.70 -6.01 3.11
N ASP A 25 5.42 -5.65 3.07
CA ASP A 25 4.42 -6.40 2.32
C ASP A 25 4.19 -5.66 1.01
N TRP A 26 4.20 -6.39 -0.09
CA TRP A 26 4.03 -5.80 -1.42
C TRP A 26 2.55 -5.82 -1.81
N TYR A 27 2.03 -4.64 -2.12
CA TYR A 27 0.66 -4.50 -2.62
C TYR A 27 0.70 -4.16 -4.11
N HIS A 28 -0.28 -4.65 -4.83
CA HIS A 28 -0.35 -4.55 -6.27
C HIS A 28 -1.73 -4.08 -6.71
N ASN A 29 -1.78 -3.15 -7.66
CA ASN A 29 -3.02 -2.76 -8.30
C ASN A 29 -3.11 -3.47 -9.65
N PRO A 30 -4.03 -4.43 -9.82
CA PRO A 30 -4.13 -5.19 -11.08
C PRO A 30 -4.61 -4.35 -12.26
N VAL A 31 -5.27 -3.23 -12.01
CA VAL A 31 -5.75 -2.35 -13.09
C VAL A 31 -4.59 -1.59 -13.71
N THR A 32 -3.70 -1.03 -12.88
CA THR A 32 -2.55 -0.25 -13.35
C THR A 32 -1.29 -1.08 -13.51
N ASN A 33 -1.30 -2.29 -12.97
CA ASN A 33 -0.16 -3.20 -12.93
C ASN A 33 1.05 -2.62 -12.19
N VAL A 34 0.79 -1.84 -11.15
CA VAL A 34 1.82 -1.21 -10.34
C VAL A 34 1.87 -1.87 -8.97
N SER A 35 3.08 -2.13 -8.47
CA SER A 35 3.31 -2.69 -7.13
C SER A 35 4.13 -1.73 -6.29
N GLN A 36 3.87 -1.71 -4.99
CA GLN A 36 4.62 -0.89 -4.03
C GLN A 36 4.81 -1.64 -2.72
N PRO A 37 5.97 -1.51 -2.09
CA PRO A 37 6.18 -2.07 -0.75
C PRO A 37 5.49 -1.20 0.29
N VAL A 38 4.86 -1.84 1.27
CA VAL A 38 4.21 -1.17 2.40
C VAL A 38 4.91 -1.64 3.68
N PRO A 39 5.45 -0.73 4.49
CA PRO A 39 6.11 -1.10 5.75
C PRO A 39 5.14 -1.79 6.70
N ARG A 40 5.68 -2.66 7.57
CA ARG A 40 4.87 -3.36 8.57
C ARG A 40 4.77 -2.62 9.89
N HIS A 41 5.19 -1.36 9.93
CA HIS A 41 5.05 -0.53 11.12
C HIS A 41 3.58 -0.22 11.39
N THR A 42 3.19 -0.24 12.65
CA THR A 42 1.82 0.07 13.07
C THR A 42 1.42 1.47 12.65
N GLU A 43 2.37 2.40 12.74
CA GLU A 43 2.18 3.79 12.36
C GLU A 43 3.05 4.10 11.15
N ILE A 44 2.46 4.60 10.07
CA ILE A 44 3.16 4.94 8.83
C ILE A 44 3.24 6.45 8.69
N ASN A 45 4.43 6.96 8.37
CA ASN A 45 4.64 8.37 8.11
C ASN A 45 3.60 8.87 7.10
N GLU A 46 3.00 10.03 7.39
CA GLU A 46 1.90 10.58 6.60
C GLU A 46 2.29 10.81 5.14
N HIS A 47 3.48 11.34 4.90
CA HIS A 47 3.97 11.57 3.53
C HIS A 47 4.15 10.25 2.77
N LEU A 48 4.69 9.24 3.44
CA LEU A 48 4.89 7.94 2.83
C LEU A 48 3.55 7.29 2.53
N ALA A 49 2.59 7.35 3.46
CA ALA A 49 1.27 6.78 3.27
C ALA A 49 0.55 7.43 2.07
N LYS A 50 0.60 8.75 1.98
CA LYS A 50 -0.02 9.47 0.86
C LYS A 50 0.66 9.13 -0.46
N ARG A 51 1.98 8.97 -0.45
CA ARG A 51 2.73 8.59 -1.65
C ARG A 51 2.35 7.19 -2.12
N ILE A 52 2.24 6.25 -1.19
CA ILE A 52 1.82 4.89 -1.52
C ILE A 52 0.42 4.89 -2.13
N LEU A 53 -0.51 5.61 -1.51
CA LEU A 53 -1.87 5.73 -2.02
C LEU A 53 -1.89 6.36 -3.42
N LYS A 54 -1.10 7.41 -3.63
CA LYS A 54 -1.04 8.08 -4.93
C LYS A 54 -0.51 7.16 -6.01
N ILE A 55 0.55 6.40 -5.70
CA ILE A 55 1.18 5.50 -6.68
C ILE A 55 0.27 4.31 -7.01
N LEU A 56 -0.41 3.74 -6.00
CA LEU A 56 -1.21 2.54 -6.20
C LEU A 56 -2.65 2.82 -6.61
N ARG A 57 -3.27 3.88 -6.10
CA ARG A 57 -4.68 4.16 -6.39
C ARG A 57 -4.91 5.14 -7.52
N ASN A 58 -3.98 6.06 -7.75
CA ASN A 58 -4.11 7.10 -8.76
C ASN A 58 -3.05 6.88 -9.83
N PRO A 59 -3.39 6.16 -10.87
CA PRO A 59 -2.47 5.87 -11.97
C PRO A 59 -2.12 7.14 -12.76
#